data_9927ad8e0e74c4ddcac1c804bda0ba22
#
_entry.id   9927ad8e0e74c4ddcac1c804bda0ba22
#
_cell.length_a   1.000
_cell.length_b   1.000
_cell.length_c   1.000
_cell.angle_alpha   90.00
_cell.angle_beta   90.00
_cell.angle_gamma   90.00
#
_symmetry.space_group_name_H-M   'P 1'
#
loop_
_entity.id
_entity.type
_entity.pdbx_description
1 polymer ?
#
loop_
_entity_poly.entity_id
_entity_poly.type
_entity_poly.pdbx_seq_one_letter_code
_entity_poly.pdbx_strand_id
1 'polypeptide(L)'
;LGDVYKRQVQPQQIVENALKHAKEEHLDFVIIDTAGRLHIDEALMNELQEVKEISKPDEIMLVVDAMTGQDAVNVAQSFDDQLDVSGVTLTKLDGDTRGGAALSIRSVTQKPIKFVGMSEKLDGLELFHPERMASRILGMGDVLSLIEKAQQDVDQEKAKDLEKKMRDSSFTLDDFLEQLDQVKNLG
;
A
#
# COMPACT_ATOMS: atom_id res chain seq x y z
N LEU A 1 7.16 -7.16 17.32
CA LEU A 1 8.41 -7.90 17.58
C LEU A 1 8.56 -8.92 16.46
N GLY A 2 9.38 -8.58 15.44
CA GLY A 2 9.69 -9.50 14.38
C GLY A 2 10.58 -10.63 14.91
N ASP A 3 10.22 -11.86 14.61
CA ASP A 3 11.07 -13.00 14.91
C ASP A 3 12.26 -12.97 13.95
N VAL A 4 13.46 -12.81 14.50
CA VAL A 4 14.68 -12.70 13.71
C VAL A 4 15.11 -14.09 13.25
N TYR A 5 15.16 -14.27 11.94
CA TYR A 5 15.61 -15.43 11.22
C TYR A 5 16.95 -15.98 11.77
N LYS A 6 16.92 -17.11 12.42
CA LYS A 6 18.12 -17.88 12.68
C LYS A 6 18.39 -18.77 11.48
N ARG A 7 19.50 -18.57 10.79
CA ARG A 7 19.97 -19.21 9.54
C ARG A 7 19.90 -20.75 9.45
N GLN A 8 19.23 -21.42 10.38
CA GLN A 8 19.16 -22.89 10.50
C GLN A 8 17.74 -23.45 10.60
N VAL A 9 16.70 -22.58 10.50
CA VAL A 9 15.30 -23.02 10.59
C VAL A 9 14.66 -22.88 9.21
N GLN A 10 13.91 -23.89 8.79
CA GLN A 10 13.19 -23.85 7.52
C GLN A 10 12.09 -22.81 7.56
N PRO A 11 11.82 -22.06 6.46
CA PRO A 11 10.80 -21.04 6.39
C PRO A 11 9.42 -21.52 6.85
N GLN A 12 9.07 -22.75 6.50
CA GLN A 12 7.81 -23.39 6.88
C GLN A 12 7.63 -23.45 8.40
N GLN A 13 8.67 -23.85 9.13
CA GLN A 13 8.64 -23.94 10.58
C GLN A 13 8.50 -22.56 11.24
N ILE A 14 9.09 -21.53 10.64
CA ILE A 14 8.96 -20.16 11.12
C ILE A 14 7.51 -19.68 10.97
N VAL A 15 6.90 -19.95 9.82
CA VAL A 15 5.51 -19.58 9.54
C VAL A 15 4.54 -20.30 10.49
N GLU A 16 4.71 -21.61 10.68
CA GLU A 16 3.88 -22.38 11.62
C GLU A 16 3.96 -21.82 13.05
N ASN A 17 5.18 -21.54 13.52
CA ASN A 17 5.40 -20.96 14.84
C ASN A 17 4.79 -19.56 14.97
N ALA A 18 4.94 -18.72 13.93
CA ALA A 18 4.35 -17.37 13.91
C ALA A 18 2.82 -17.41 13.96
N LEU A 19 2.18 -18.29 13.18
CA LEU A 19 0.74 -18.48 13.17
C LEU A 19 0.20 -19.00 14.52
N LYS A 20 0.94 -19.91 15.15
CA LYS A 20 0.61 -20.40 16.48
C LYS A 20 0.68 -19.28 17.51
N HIS A 21 1.78 -18.52 17.50
CA HIS A 21 1.96 -17.37 18.38
C HIS A 21 0.87 -16.31 18.19
N ALA A 22 0.54 -15.99 16.93
CA ALA A 22 -0.53 -15.05 16.63
C ALA A 22 -1.89 -15.46 17.22
N LYS A 23 -2.21 -16.76 17.18
CA LYS A 23 -3.44 -17.29 17.82
C LYS A 23 -3.39 -17.20 19.35
N GLU A 24 -2.26 -17.51 19.97
CA GLU A 24 -2.09 -17.45 21.42
C GLU A 24 -2.20 -16.02 21.95
N GLU A 25 -1.65 -15.04 21.19
CA GLU A 25 -1.65 -13.62 21.55
C GLU A 25 -2.89 -12.87 21.02
N HIS A 26 -3.81 -13.54 20.33
CA HIS A 26 -5.01 -12.94 19.73
C HIS A 26 -4.72 -11.76 18.81
N LEU A 27 -3.69 -11.92 17.92
CA LEU A 27 -3.32 -10.90 16.97
C LEU A 27 -4.28 -10.89 15.78
N ASP A 28 -4.71 -9.69 15.36
CA ASP A 28 -5.65 -9.50 14.26
C ASP A 28 -5.01 -9.70 12.89
N PHE A 29 -3.71 -9.43 12.75
CA PHE A 29 -2.97 -9.48 11.50
C PHE A 29 -1.65 -10.22 11.64
N VAL A 30 -1.32 -11.03 10.63
CA VAL A 30 -0.01 -11.65 10.44
C VAL A 30 0.50 -11.29 9.06
N ILE A 31 1.67 -10.68 8.98
CA ILE A 31 2.34 -10.35 7.73
C ILE A 31 3.55 -11.27 7.59
N ILE A 32 3.56 -12.07 6.52
CA ILE A 32 4.66 -12.97 6.18
C ILE A 32 5.48 -12.28 5.09
N ASP A 33 6.65 -11.77 5.46
CA ASP A 33 7.61 -11.20 4.51
C ASP A 33 8.53 -12.31 4.00
N THR A 34 8.63 -12.43 2.68
CA THR A 34 9.41 -13.47 2.03
C THR A 34 10.68 -12.90 1.41
N ALA A 35 11.69 -13.75 1.21
CA ALA A 35 12.94 -13.31 0.61
C ALA A 35 12.73 -12.80 -0.83
N GLY A 36 13.10 -11.53 -1.07
CA GLY A 36 13.19 -10.98 -2.41
C GLY A 36 14.44 -11.51 -3.12
N ARG A 37 14.25 -12.05 -4.33
CA ARG A 37 15.36 -12.47 -5.20
C ARG A 37 15.22 -11.82 -6.56
N LEU A 38 16.36 -11.49 -7.17
CA LEU A 38 16.42 -10.88 -8.51
C LEU A 38 16.02 -11.88 -9.61
N HIS A 39 16.17 -13.16 -9.34
CA HIS A 39 15.85 -14.23 -10.29
C HIS A 39 14.81 -15.16 -9.66
N ILE A 40 13.78 -15.45 -10.43
CA ILE A 40 12.78 -16.46 -10.10
C ILE A 40 13.39 -17.80 -10.43
N ASP A 41 13.71 -18.59 -9.41
CA ASP A 41 14.14 -19.96 -9.57
C ASP A 41 13.08 -20.94 -9.03
N GLU A 42 13.16 -22.18 -9.47
CA GLU A 42 12.21 -23.22 -9.09
C GLU A 42 12.22 -23.49 -7.57
N ALA A 43 13.39 -23.38 -6.93
CA ALA A 43 13.52 -23.60 -5.50
C ALA A 43 12.78 -22.53 -4.69
N LEU A 44 12.88 -21.26 -5.10
CA LEU A 44 12.13 -20.17 -4.49
C LEU A 44 10.62 -20.38 -4.65
N MET A 45 10.17 -20.73 -5.84
CA MET A 45 8.74 -20.92 -6.09
C MET A 45 8.15 -22.09 -5.31
N ASN A 46 8.88 -23.17 -5.17
CA ASN A 46 8.49 -24.32 -4.33
C ASN A 46 8.39 -23.91 -2.85
N GLU A 47 9.37 -23.15 -2.34
CA GLU A 47 9.34 -22.61 -0.97
C GLU A 47 8.11 -21.74 -0.74
N LEU A 48 7.79 -20.84 -1.67
CA LEU A 48 6.63 -19.96 -1.57
C LEU A 48 5.30 -20.72 -1.66
N GLN A 49 5.22 -21.76 -2.48
CA GLN A 49 4.05 -22.63 -2.54
C GLN A 49 3.83 -23.38 -1.21
N GLU A 50 4.89 -23.93 -0.62
CA GLU A 50 4.81 -24.58 0.69
C GLU A 50 4.38 -23.60 1.79
N VAL A 51 4.92 -22.36 1.80
CA VAL A 51 4.50 -21.31 2.72
C VAL A 51 3.02 -20.95 2.52
N LYS A 52 2.56 -20.84 1.27
CA LYS A 52 1.16 -20.59 0.94
C LYS A 52 0.24 -21.70 1.47
N GLU A 53 0.62 -22.97 1.28
CA GLU A 53 -0.18 -24.11 1.74
C GLU A 53 -0.34 -24.15 3.26
N ILE A 54 0.74 -23.82 4.00
CA ILE A 54 0.78 -23.81 5.46
C ILE A 54 -0.01 -22.61 6.01
N SER A 55 0.25 -21.42 5.47
CA SER A 55 -0.32 -20.18 5.99
C SER A 55 -1.77 -19.97 5.58
N LYS A 56 -2.20 -20.48 4.42
CA LYS A 56 -3.51 -20.23 3.82
C LYS A 56 -3.89 -18.76 3.89
N PRO A 57 -3.08 -17.89 3.30
CA PRO A 57 -3.22 -16.45 3.48
C PRO A 57 -4.53 -15.93 2.84
N ASP A 58 -5.15 -14.94 3.46
CA ASP A 58 -6.29 -14.22 2.89
C ASP A 58 -5.85 -13.36 1.70
N GLU A 59 -4.59 -12.89 1.71
CA GLU A 59 -4.03 -12.02 0.69
C GLU A 59 -2.61 -12.45 0.32
N ILE A 60 -2.33 -12.53 -0.97
CA ILE A 60 -0.98 -12.69 -1.53
C ILE A 60 -0.65 -11.44 -2.32
N MET A 61 0.17 -10.58 -1.74
CA MET A 61 0.55 -9.31 -2.32
C MET A 61 1.89 -9.40 -3.04
N LEU A 62 1.89 -9.20 -4.34
CA LEU A 62 3.11 -9.08 -5.10
C LEU A 62 3.62 -7.64 -5.05
N VAL A 63 4.86 -7.45 -4.62
CA VAL A 63 5.53 -6.14 -4.60
C VAL A 63 6.47 -6.03 -5.78
N VAL A 64 6.26 -5.04 -6.63
CA VAL A 64 6.99 -4.86 -7.90
C VAL A 64 7.52 -3.43 -8.00
N ASP A 65 8.76 -3.30 -8.44
CA ASP A 65 9.38 -2.00 -8.75
C ASP A 65 8.90 -1.51 -10.13
N ALA A 66 8.18 -0.39 -10.16
CA ALA A 66 7.66 0.21 -11.40
C ALA A 66 8.74 0.65 -12.38
N MET A 67 9.97 0.86 -11.89
CA MET A 67 11.11 1.29 -12.72
C MET A 67 11.76 0.16 -13.52
N THR A 68 11.48 -1.11 -13.24
CA THR A 68 12.08 -2.26 -13.92
C THR A 68 11.47 -2.57 -15.30
N GLY A 69 10.43 -1.84 -15.68
CA GLY A 69 9.83 -1.93 -17.01
C GLY A 69 9.27 -3.32 -17.34
N GLN A 70 9.68 -3.91 -18.48
CA GLN A 70 9.14 -5.18 -18.95
C GLN A 70 9.48 -6.37 -18.02
N ASP A 71 10.59 -6.29 -17.30
CA ASP A 71 10.97 -7.34 -16.35
C ASP A 71 9.95 -7.44 -15.21
N ALA A 72 9.39 -6.30 -14.77
CA ALA A 72 8.30 -6.27 -13.80
C ALA A 72 7.08 -7.08 -14.26
N VAL A 73 6.74 -6.99 -15.53
CA VAL A 73 5.59 -7.69 -16.12
C VAL A 73 5.84 -9.19 -16.16
N ASN A 74 7.03 -9.62 -16.60
CA ASN A 74 7.41 -11.03 -16.65
C ASN A 74 7.43 -11.67 -15.26
N VAL A 75 7.97 -10.95 -14.28
CA VAL A 75 7.96 -11.35 -12.87
C VAL A 75 6.52 -11.49 -12.37
N ALA A 76 5.69 -10.49 -12.60
CA ALA A 76 4.30 -10.50 -12.16
C ALA A 76 3.50 -11.68 -12.75
N GLN A 77 3.66 -11.96 -14.02
CA GLN A 77 3.05 -13.12 -14.67
C GLN A 77 3.47 -14.43 -14.03
N SER A 78 4.78 -14.62 -13.84
CA SER A 78 5.33 -15.87 -13.30
C SER A 78 4.87 -16.11 -11.86
N PHE A 79 4.78 -15.08 -11.03
CA PHE A 79 4.26 -15.18 -9.66
C PHE A 79 2.75 -15.45 -9.64
N ASP A 80 2.00 -14.81 -10.54
CA ASP A 80 0.56 -15.03 -10.63
C ASP A 80 0.22 -16.46 -11.08
N ASP A 81 0.90 -16.95 -12.12
CA ASP A 81 0.70 -18.31 -12.64
C ASP A 81 0.93 -19.41 -11.59
N GLN A 82 1.86 -19.18 -10.65
CA GLN A 82 2.25 -20.18 -9.67
C GLN A 82 1.60 -20.00 -8.29
N LEU A 83 1.38 -18.75 -7.88
CA LEU A 83 0.88 -18.45 -6.55
C LEU A 83 -0.54 -17.90 -6.53
N ASP A 84 -1.11 -17.54 -7.67
CA ASP A 84 -2.43 -16.91 -7.77
C ASP A 84 -2.49 -15.68 -6.84
N VAL A 85 -1.71 -14.65 -7.18
CA VAL A 85 -1.63 -13.43 -6.37
C VAL A 85 -2.97 -12.73 -6.28
N SER A 86 -3.31 -12.15 -5.15
CA SER A 86 -4.59 -11.46 -4.94
C SER A 86 -4.53 -9.97 -5.29
N GLY A 87 -3.33 -9.41 -5.38
CA GLY A 87 -3.12 -8.01 -5.73
C GLY A 87 -1.65 -7.64 -5.87
N VAL A 88 -1.42 -6.46 -6.42
CA VAL A 88 -0.09 -5.93 -6.68
C VAL A 88 0.12 -4.62 -5.94
N THR A 89 1.31 -4.45 -5.39
CA THR A 89 1.82 -3.19 -4.87
C THR A 89 2.94 -2.70 -5.78
N LEU A 90 2.82 -1.50 -6.32
CA LEU A 90 3.87 -0.89 -7.14
C LEU A 90 4.72 0.04 -6.29
N THR A 91 6.03 -0.16 -6.29
CA THR A 91 6.98 0.75 -5.64
C THR A 91 7.63 1.68 -6.63
N LYS A 92 8.22 2.78 -6.15
CA LYS A 92 8.92 3.79 -6.96
C LYS A 92 8.08 4.38 -8.09
N LEU A 93 6.79 4.53 -7.84
CA LEU A 93 5.87 5.09 -8.85
C LEU A 93 6.12 6.58 -9.11
N ASP A 94 6.79 7.28 -8.20
CA ASP A 94 7.30 8.65 -8.37
C ASP A 94 8.25 8.78 -9.56
N GLY A 95 9.04 7.74 -9.83
CA GLY A 95 9.96 7.66 -10.98
C GLY A 95 9.30 7.23 -12.30
N ASP A 96 8.15 6.56 -12.27
CA ASP A 96 7.40 6.17 -13.47
C ASP A 96 6.45 7.29 -13.94
N THR A 97 6.98 8.21 -14.71
CA THR A 97 6.23 9.39 -15.17
C THR A 97 5.06 9.06 -16.11
N ARG A 98 5.03 7.88 -16.73
CA ARG A 98 4.01 7.47 -17.71
C ARG A 98 3.09 6.36 -17.21
N GLY A 99 3.35 5.75 -16.06
CA GLY A 99 2.53 4.68 -15.49
C GLY A 99 2.47 3.41 -16.36
N GLY A 100 3.47 3.19 -17.22
CA GLY A 100 3.47 2.08 -18.16
C GLY A 100 3.51 0.72 -17.49
N ALA A 101 4.25 0.60 -16.38
CA ALA A 101 4.32 -0.63 -15.60
C ALA A 101 2.95 -1.01 -15.02
N ALA A 102 2.19 -0.06 -14.49
CA ALA A 102 0.85 -0.30 -13.95
C ALA A 102 -0.11 -0.88 -14.98
N LEU A 103 -0.16 -0.27 -16.18
CA LEU A 103 -1.00 -0.75 -17.28
C LEU A 103 -0.61 -2.14 -17.74
N SER A 104 0.68 -2.38 -17.94
CA SER A 104 1.20 -3.66 -18.46
C SER A 104 0.96 -4.80 -17.46
N ILE A 105 1.26 -4.59 -16.18
CA ILE A 105 1.02 -5.58 -15.12
C ILE A 105 -0.46 -5.89 -15.02
N ARG A 106 -1.31 -4.87 -14.98
CA ARG A 106 -2.77 -5.06 -14.91
C ARG A 106 -3.31 -5.81 -16.13
N SER A 107 -2.79 -5.52 -17.32
CA SER A 107 -3.20 -6.18 -18.57
C SER A 107 -2.83 -7.66 -18.59
N VAL A 108 -1.65 -8.00 -18.08
CA VAL A 108 -1.12 -9.37 -18.13
C VAL A 108 -1.69 -10.23 -17.01
N THR A 109 -1.65 -9.77 -15.77
CA THR A 109 -2.10 -10.57 -14.61
C THR A 109 -3.61 -10.49 -14.37
N GLN A 110 -4.29 -9.47 -14.88
CA GLN A 110 -5.69 -9.16 -14.56
C GLN A 110 -5.95 -8.91 -13.05
N LYS A 111 -4.89 -8.87 -12.22
CA LYS A 111 -5.00 -8.65 -10.78
C LYS A 111 -5.06 -7.16 -10.46
N PRO A 112 -5.80 -6.76 -9.42
CA PRO A 112 -5.88 -5.35 -9.03
C PRO A 112 -4.54 -4.85 -8.50
N ILE A 113 -4.16 -3.63 -8.87
CA ILE A 113 -3.15 -2.88 -8.14
C ILE A 113 -3.86 -2.31 -6.92
N LYS A 114 -3.39 -2.63 -5.73
CA LYS A 114 -4.03 -2.21 -4.47
C LYS A 114 -3.31 -1.02 -3.83
N PHE A 115 -1.98 -1.03 -3.86
CA PHE A 115 -1.16 -0.01 -3.22
C PHE A 115 -0.07 0.50 -4.14
N VAL A 116 0.40 1.71 -3.83
CA VAL A 116 1.55 2.33 -4.48
C VAL A 116 2.50 2.91 -3.43
N GLY A 117 3.79 2.72 -3.63
CA GLY A 117 4.85 3.34 -2.85
C GLY A 117 5.40 4.53 -3.60
N MET A 118 5.23 5.71 -3.01
CA MET A 118 5.68 7.00 -3.55
C MET A 118 6.98 7.47 -2.88
N SER A 119 7.37 6.85 -1.77
CA SER A 119 8.62 7.15 -1.05
C SER A 119 9.05 5.96 -0.19
N GLU A 120 10.25 6.04 0.41
CA GLU A 120 10.76 5.03 1.35
C GLU A 120 10.18 5.17 2.78
N LYS A 121 9.35 6.18 3.02
CA LYS A 121 8.73 6.42 4.32
C LYS A 121 7.39 5.69 4.42
N LEU A 122 6.95 5.42 5.64
CA LEU A 122 5.67 4.75 5.90
C LEU A 122 4.46 5.53 5.38
N ASP A 123 4.52 6.86 5.44
CA ASP A 123 3.52 7.77 4.89
C ASP A 123 3.51 7.85 3.36
N GLY A 124 4.50 7.23 2.70
CA GLY A 124 4.58 7.10 1.24
C GLY A 124 3.83 5.90 0.67
N LEU A 125 3.19 5.07 1.49
CA LEU A 125 2.34 3.98 1.01
C LEU A 125 0.89 4.47 0.89
N GLU A 126 0.38 4.50 -0.33
CA GLU A 126 -0.96 4.99 -0.64
C GLU A 126 -1.82 3.91 -1.31
N LEU A 127 -3.13 4.06 -1.22
CA LEU A 127 -4.06 3.26 -2.03
C LEU A 127 -3.89 3.63 -3.51
N PHE A 128 -4.00 2.63 -4.37
CA PHE A 128 -3.98 2.89 -5.81
C PHE A 128 -5.31 3.48 -6.28
N HIS A 129 -5.24 4.64 -6.92
CA HIS A 129 -6.38 5.33 -7.52
C HIS A 129 -6.31 5.26 -9.05
N PRO A 130 -7.08 4.37 -9.72
CA PRO A 130 -7.01 4.19 -11.18
C PRO A 130 -7.26 5.47 -11.96
N GLU A 131 -8.19 6.30 -11.50
CA GLU A 131 -8.54 7.56 -12.17
C GLU A 131 -7.40 8.58 -12.16
N ARG A 132 -6.67 8.68 -11.03
CA ARG A 132 -5.49 9.54 -10.92
C ARG A 132 -4.37 9.05 -11.83
N MET A 133 -4.17 7.74 -11.88
CA MET A 133 -3.18 7.14 -12.79
C MET A 133 -3.55 7.38 -14.24
N ALA A 134 -4.81 7.20 -14.64
CA ALA A 134 -5.27 7.48 -15.99
C ALA A 134 -5.04 8.96 -16.38
N SER A 135 -5.39 9.90 -15.49
CA SER A 135 -5.14 11.32 -15.71
C SER A 135 -3.67 11.66 -15.89
N ARG A 136 -2.80 11.03 -15.09
CA ARG A 136 -1.35 11.15 -15.18
C ARG A 136 -0.81 10.64 -16.52
N ILE A 137 -1.26 9.45 -16.95
CA ILE A 137 -0.87 8.84 -18.24
C ILE A 137 -1.29 9.71 -19.42
N LEU A 138 -2.48 10.31 -19.35
CA LEU A 138 -3.01 11.19 -20.38
C LEU A 138 -2.39 12.61 -20.37
N GLY A 139 -1.46 12.88 -19.47
CA GLY A 139 -0.81 14.18 -19.34
C GLY A 139 -1.71 15.28 -18.79
N MET A 140 -2.86 14.92 -18.21
CA MET A 140 -3.80 15.90 -17.63
C MET A 140 -3.37 16.43 -16.26
N GLY A 141 -2.25 15.93 -15.72
CA GLY A 141 -1.77 16.22 -14.38
C GLY A 141 -2.63 15.59 -13.29
N ASP A 142 -2.11 15.56 -12.08
CA ASP A 142 -2.86 15.09 -10.91
C ASP A 142 -3.59 16.26 -10.24
N VAL A 143 -4.58 16.81 -10.94
CA VAL A 143 -5.39 17.94 -10.45
C VAL A 143 -6.16 17.57 -9.19
N LEU A 144 -6.61 16.30 -9.08
CA LEU A 144 -7.36 15.83 -7.93
C LEU A 144 -6.49 15.81 -6.66
N SER A 145 -5.28 15.30 -6.75
CA SER A 145 -4.33 15.33 -5.62
C SER A 145 -3.95 16.75 -5.21
N LEU A 146 -3.87 17.70 -6.15
CA LEU A 146 -3.64 19.09 -5.83
C LEU A 146 -4.83 19.71 -5.09
N ILE A 147 -6.06 19.40 -5.52
CA ILE A 147 -7.29 19.87 -4.85
C ILE A 147 -7.39 19.28 -3.44
N GLU A 148 -7.16 17.97 -3.27
CA GLU A 148 -7.20 17.32 -1.96
C GLU A 148 -6.13 17.86 -1.00
N LYS A 149 -4.88 18.05 -1.46
CA LYS A 149 -3.84 18.69 -0.65
C LYS A 149 -4.21 20.10 -0.25
N ALA A 150 -4.73 20.90 -1.19
CA ALA A 150 -5.16 22.25 -0.90
C ALA A 150 -6.31 22.27 0.13
N GLN A 151 -7.24 21.31 0.07
CA GLN A 151 -8.32 21.19 1.06
C GLN A 151 -7.77 20.77 2.42
N GLN A 152 -6.87 19.77 2.48
CA GLN A 152 -6.24 19.34 3.73
C GLN A 152 -5.42 20.44 4.39
N ASP A 153 -4.67 21.23 3.62
CA ASP A 153 -3.88 22.35 4.14
C ASP A 153 -4.78 23.44 4.71
N VAL A 154 -5.88 23.77 4.03
CA VAL A 154 -6.90 24.74 4.51
C VAL A 154 -7.56 24.25 5.80
N ASP A 155 -7.90 22.96 5.89
CA ASP A 155 -8.50 22.40 7.10
C ASP A 155 -7.52 22.36 8.27
N GLN A 156 -6.23 22.09 8.03
CA GLN A 156 -5.19 22.14 9.05
C GLN A 156 -4.92 23.57 9.55
N GLU A 157 -4.90 24.57 8.67
CA GLU A 157 -4.75 25.97 9.07
C GLU A 157 -5.93 26.43 9.91
N LYS A 158 -7.16 26.11 9.47
CA LYS A 158 -8.38 26.41 10.25
C LYS A 158 -8.38 25.74 11.62
N ALA A 159 -7.98 24.46 11.70
CA ALA A 159 -7.89 23.75 12.96
C ALA A 159 -6.87 24.38 13.92
N LYS A 160 -5.71 24.80 13.43
CA LYS A 160 -4.67 25.50 14.22
C LYS A 160 -5.12 26.89 14.68
N ASP A 161 -5.82 27.61 13.84
CA ASP A 161 -6.37 28.96 14.19
C ASP A 161 -7.45 28.83 15.26
N LEU A 162 -8.28 27.80 15.15
CA LEU A 162 -9.30 27.47 16.14
C LEU A 162 -8.69 27.09 17.50
N GLU A 163 -7.68 26.22 17.50
CA GLU A 163 -6.95 25.82 18.69
C GLU A 163 -6.32 27.05 19.40
N LYS A 164 -5.76 27.95 18.61
CA LYS A 164 -5.18 29.21 19.10
C LYS A 164 -6.26 30.10 19.69
N LYS A 165 -7.40 30.30 19.02
CA LYS A 165 -8.53 31.08 19.51
C LYS A 165 -9.10 30.51 20.83
N MET A 166 -9.20 29.18 20.95
CA MET A 166 -9.64 28.52 22.20
C MET A 166 -8.64 28.73 23.33
N ARG A 167 -7.35 28.63 23.04
CA ARG A 167 -6.27 28.80 24.02
C ARG A 167 -6.20 30.25 24.55
N ASP A 168 -6.39 31.21 23.66
CA ASP A 168 -6.30 32.64 23.98
C ASP A 168 -7.64 33.20 24.51
N SER A 169 -8.62 32.34 24.77
CA SER A 169 -9.98 32.71 25.22
C SER A 169 -10.67 33.74 24.31
N SER A 170 -10.32 33.74 23.04
CA SER A 170 -10.88 34.63 22.01
C SER A 170 -11.91 33.94 21.11
N PHE A 171 -12.30 32.71 21.46
CA PHE A 171 -13.34 31.95 20.77
C PHE A 171 -14.73 32.60 20.96
N THR A 172 -15.38 32.96 19.87
CA THR A 172 -16.65 33.67 19.85
C THR A 172 -17.82 32.76 19.52
N LEU A 173 -19.04 33.25 19.72
CA LEU A 173 -20.26 32.56 19.34
C LEU A 173 -20.37 32.38 17.82
N ASP A 174 -19.81 33.30 17.04
CA ASP A 174 -19.76 33.25 15.59
C ASP A 174 -18.83 32.12 15.11
N ASP A 175 -17.68 31.94 15.76
CA ASP A 175 -16.77 30.81 15.49
C ASP A 175 -17.46 29.46 15.78
N PHE A 176 -18.30 29.38 16.82
CA PHE A 176 -19.09 28.20 17.13
C PHE A 176 -20.18 27.90 16.10
N LEU A 177 -20.86 28.91 15.61
CA LEU A 177 -21.88 28.75 14.57
C LEU A 177 -21.28 28.32 13.24
N GLU A 178 -20.10 28.85 12.88
CA GLU A 178 -19.37 28.42 11.68
C GLU A 178 -18.96 26.94 11.73
N GLN A 179 -18.58 26.44 12.91
CA GLN A 179 -18.31 25.02 13.11
C GLN A 179 -19.55 24.15 12.97
N LEU A 180 -20.67 24.58 13.53
CA LEU A 180 -21.93 23.84 13.41
C LEU A 180 -22.39 23.73 11.95
N ASP A 181 -22.22 24.79 11.17
CA ASP A 181 -22.55 24.77 9.75
C ASP A 181 -21.61 23.84 8.93
N GLN A 182 -20.33 23.76 9.30
CA GLN A 182 -19.39 22.80 8.69
C GLN A 182 -19.78 21.33 8.96
N VAL A 183 -20.16 20.99 10.21
CA VAL A 183 -20.62 19.65 10.58
C VAL A 183 -21.91 19.28 9.86
N LYS A 184 -22.81 20.25 9.64
CA LYS A 184 -24.09 20.05 8.96
C LYS A 184 -23.92 19.78 7.45
N ASN A 185 -22.84 20.27 6.85
CA ASN A 185 -22.53 20.06 5.43
C ASN A 185 -21.70 18.78 5.16
N LEU A 186 -21.30 18.03 6.19
CA LEU A 186 -20.57 16.76 6.11
C LEU A 186 -21.50 15.52 6.19
N GLY A 187 -22.77 15.68 6.34
CA GLY A 187 -23.85 14.67 6.32
C GLY A 187 -24.73 14.86 5.12
#